data_c9c81bc9d2dc0313136281ff624e3f9e
#
_entry.id   c9c81bc9d2dc0313136281ff624e3f9e
#
_cell.length_a   1.000
_cell.length_b   1.000
_cell.length_c   1.000
_cell.angle_alpha   90.00
_cell.angle_beta   90.00
_cell.angle_gamma   90.00
#
_symmetry.space_group_name_H-M   'P 1'
#
loop_
_entity.id
_entity.type
_entity.pdbx_description
1 polymer ?
#
loop_
_entity_poly.entity_id
_entity_poly.type
_entity_poly.pdbx_seq_one_letter_code
_entity_poly.pdbx_strand_id
1 'polypeptide(L)' 'MNKKQDIHVVPHKDGGWATKKEGASRAGSRHDTQREAIDRAREQAMREKTEVVIHRKNGQIRDSDSYGNDPNPPRDRKY' A
#
# COMPACT_ATOMS: atom_id res chain seq x y z
N MET A 1 18.61 10.04 -9.54
CA MET A 1 18.16 9.82 -8.33
C MET A 1 16.92 9.04 -8.30
N ASN A 2 16.92 8.06 -7.51
CA ASN A 2 15.80 7.23 -7.44
C ASN A 2 14.78 7.72 -6.51
N LYS A 3 13.56 7.81 -6.97
CA LYS A 3 12.53 8.22 -6.15
C LYS A 3 11.73 7.03 -5.82
N LYS A 4 11.62 6.70 -4.56
CA LYS A 4 10.84 5.57 -4.16
C LYS A 4 9.39 5.88 -4.33
N GLN A 5 8.65 4.92 -4.82
CA GLN A 5 7.24 5.13 -5.10
C GLN A 5 6.41 4.44 -4.05
N ASP A 6 5.48 5.19 -3.47
CA ASP A 6 4.61 4.63 -2.45
C ASP A 6 3.66 3.62 -3.06
N ILE A 7 3.21 2.70 -2.25
CA ILE A 7 2.29 1.68 -2.68
C ILE A 7 0.91 2.07 -2.19
N HIS A 8 -0.04 2.15 -3.10
CA HIS A 8 -1.40 2.51 -2.73
C HIS A 8 -2.29 1.27 -2.77
N VAL A 9 -3.13 1.14 -1.76
CA VAL A 9 -4.13 0.08 -1.72
C VAL A 9 -5.45 0.74 -2.06
N VAL A 10 -6.00 0.39 -3.21
CA VAL A 10 -7.18 1.08 -3.75
C VAL A 10 -8.25 0.06 -4.11
N PRO A 11 -9.51 0.49 -4.13
CA PRO A 11 -10.56 -0.42 -4.61
C PRO A 11 -10.43 -0.63 -6.11
N HIS A 12 -10.70 -1.84 -6.54
CA HIS A 12 -10.60 -2.17 -7.95
C HIS A 12 -11.97 -2.03 -8.59
N LYS A 13 -12.00 -1.51 -9.80
CA LYS A 13 -13.29 -1.25 -10.44
C LYS A 13 -14.07 -2.52 -10.72
N ASP A 14 -13.40 -3.64 -10.86
CA ASP A 14 -14.08 -4.90 -11.11
C ASP A 14 -14.38 -5.65 -9.83
N GLY A 15 -14.21 -5.01 -8.70
CA GLY A 15 -14.44 -5.65 -7.42
C GLY A 15 -13.13 -5.97 -6.74
N GLY A 16 -13.18 -6.05 -5.43
CA GLY A 16 -11.96 -6.33 -4.67
C GLY A 16 -11.08 -5.12 -4.53
N TRP A 17 -9.81 -5.36 -4.30
CA TRP A 17 -8.85 -4.32 -4.01
C TRP A 17 -7.57 -4.58 -4.80
N ALA A 18 -6.78 -3.55 -4.96
CA ALA A 18 -5.56 -3.67 -5.73
C ALA A 18 -4.45 -2.88 -5.08
N THR A 19 -3.22 -3.29 -5.33
CA THR A 19 -2.07 -2.48 -4.94
C THR A 19 -1.57 -1.78 -6.19
N LYS A 20 -1.09 -0.56 -6.02
CA LYS A 20 -0.66 0.20 -7.15
C LYS A 20 0.44 1.14 -6.73
N LYS A 21 1.53 1.18 -7.46
CA LYS A 21 2.60 2.11 -7.16
C LYS A 21 2.22 3.49 -7.62
N GLU A 22 2.67 4.47 -6.89
CA GLU A 22 2.40 5.83 -7.23
C GLU A 22 2.93 6.12 -8.62
N GLY A 23 2.11 6.73 -9.44
CA GLY A 23 2.52 7.04 -10.80
C GLY A 23 2.33 5.92 -11.80
N ALA A 24 2.01 4.72 -11.34
CA ALA A 24 1.83 3.62 -12.27
C ALA A 24 0.45 3.67 -12.88
N SER A 25 0.34 3.28 -14.14
CA SER A 25 -0.95 3.26 -14.79
C SER A 25 -1.67 1.94 -14.58
N ARG A 26 -0.98 0.93 -14.10
CA ARG A 26 -1.58 -0.36 -13.89
C ARG A 26 -1.43 -0.81 -12.48
N ALA A 27 -2.37 -1.61 -12.01
CA ALA A 27 -2.27 -2.19 -10.68
C ALA A 27 -1.15 -3.21 -10.65
N GLY A 28 -0.48 -3.31 -9.52
CA GLY A 28 0.57 -4.30 -9.36
C GLY A 28 0.00 -5.67 -9.05
N SER A 29 -1.05 -5.73 -8.23
CA SER A 29 -1.70 -6.99 -7.94
C SER A 29 -3.14 -6.70 -7.56
N ARG A 30 -3.95 -7.72 -7.59
CA ARG A 30 -5.36 -7.57 -7.28
C ARG A 30 -5.73 -8.62 -6.25
N HIS A 31 -6.57 -8.26 -5.31
CA HIS A 31 -6.94 -9.15 -4.22
C HIS A 31 -8.43 -9.05 -3.95
N ASP A 32 -8.98 -10.08 -3.35
CA ASP A 32 -10.40 -10.10 -3.07
C ASP A 32 -10.78 -9.19 -1.91
N THR A 33 -9.88 -8.96 -0.98
CA THR A 33 -10.19 -8.16 0.19
C THR A 33 -9.15 -7.07 0.37
N GLN A 34 -9.55 -6.05 1.10
CA GLN A 34 -8.63 -4.97 1.42
C GLN A 34 -7.47 -5.49 2.27
N ARG A 35 -7.77 -6.38 3.19
CA ARG A 35 -6.74 -6.89 4.07
C ARG A 35 -5.65 -7.61 3.29
N GLU A 36 -6.03 -8.41 2.31
CA GLU A 36 -5.04 -9.10 1.50
C GLU A 36 -4.19 -8.09 0.73
N ALA A 37 -4.84 -7.06 0.20
CA ALA A 37 -4.10 -6.04 -0.54
C ALA A 37 -3.15 -5.28 0.39
N ILE A 38 -3.60 -5.00 1.60
CA ILE A 38 -2.75 -4.33 2.59
C ILE A 38 -1.54 -5.19 2.91
N ASP A 39 -1.76 -6.48 3.14
CA ASP A 39 -0.64 -7.36 3.48
C ASP A 39 0.39 -7.40 2.36
N ARG A 40 -0.09 -7.48 1.14
CA ARG A 40 0.83 -7.49 0.00
C ARG A 40 1.57 -6.17 -0.13
N ALA A 41 0.86 -5.07 0.04
CA ALA A 41 1.48 -3.75 -0.06
C ALA A 41 2.53 -3.56 1.02
N ARG A 42 2.23 -4.04 2.22
CA ARG A 42 3.20 -3.91 3.31
C ARG A 42 4.47 -4.69 3.03
N GLU A 43 4.33 -5.90 2.52
CA GLU A 43 5.51 -6.68 2.18
C GLU A 43 6.36 -5.95 1.16
N GLN A 44 5.71 -5.43 0.14
CA GLN A 44 6.44 -4.73 -0.90
C GLN A 44 7.08 -3.46 -0.38
N ALA A 45 6.35 -2.70 0.42
CA ALA A 45 6.86 -1.46 0.96
C ALA A 45 8.04 -1.70 1.89
N MET A 46 7.99 -2.76 2.67
CA MET A 46 9.10 -3.09 3.55
C MET A 46 10.34 -3.45 2.75
N ARG A 47 10.13 -4.18 1.65
CA ARG A 47 11.25 -4.57 0.81
C ARG A 47 11.83 -3.36 0.09
N GLU A 48 10.99 -2.47 -0.37
CA GLU A 48 11.42 -1.31 -1.13
C GLU A 48 11.63 -0.07 -0.29
N LYS A 49 11.28 -0.14 0.99
CA LYS A 49 11.44 0.96 1.92
C LYS A 49 10.65 2.18 1.47
N THR A 50 9.36 1.97 1.28
CA THR A 50 8.46 3.04 0.89
C THR A 50 7.29 3.08 1.84
N GLU A 51 6.27 3.84 1.51
CA GLU A 51 5.07 3.94 2.31
C GLU A 51 3.93 3.19 1.68
N VAL A 52 3.00 2.75 2.52
CA VAL A 52 1.76 2.18 2.07
C VAL A 52 0.66 3.17 2.38
N VAL A 53 -0.12 3.54 1.36
CA VAL A 53 -1.24 4.44 1.54
C VAL A 53 -2.50 3.64 1.28
N ILE A 54 -3.36 3.54 2.28
CA ILE A 54 -4.55 2.71 2.21
C ILE A 54 -5.76 3.59 1.99
N HIS A 55 -6.49 3.31 0.93
CA HIS A 55 -7.66 4.10 0.57
C HIS A 55 -8.93 3.39 0.97
N ARG A 56 -9.98 4.16 1.23
CA ARG A 56 -11.28 3.60 1.50
C ARG A 56 -11.99 3.32 0.19
N LYS A 57 -13.11 2.62 0.28
CA LYS A 57 -13.86 2.31 -0.91
C LYS A 57 -14.27 3.54 -1.69
N ASN A 58 -14.49 4.64 -1.01
CA ASN A 58 -14.88 5.86 -1.70
C ASN A 58 -13.70 6.66 -2.21
N GLY A 59 -12.50 6.13 -2.09
CA GLY A 59 -11.32 6.82 -2.61
C GLY A 59 -10.57 7.67 -1.61
N GLN A 60 -11.14 7.92 -0.46
CA GLN A 60 -10.45 8.72 0.54
C GLN A 60 -9.38 7.90 1.23
N ILE A 61 -8.35 8.57 1.72
CA ILE A 61 -7.28 7.89 2.41
C ILE A 61 -7.76 7.46 3.78
N ARG A 62 -7.58 6.20 4.09
CA ARG A 62 -7.95 5.66 5.37
C ARG A 62 -6.78 5.69 6.35
N ASP A 63 -5.60 5.34 5.86
CA ASP A 63 -4.45 5.23 6.73
C ASP A 63 -3.20 5.18 5.89
N SER A 64 -2.06 5.37 6.51
CA SER A 64 -0.79 5.22 5.80
C SER A 64 0.27 4.76 6.79
N ASP A 65 1.20 3.96 6.30
CA ASP A 65 2.30 3.47 7.09
C ASP A 65 3.59 3.67 6.35
N SER A 66 4.61 4.07 7.06
CA SER A 66 5.90 4.31 6.45
C SER A 66 6.88 3.23 6.90
N TYR A 67 7.60 2.67 5.95
CA TYR A 67 8.58 1.62 6.24
C TYR A 67 9.98 2.03 5.82
N GLY A 68 10.12 3.23 5.35
CA GLY A 68 11.36 3.61 4.71
C GLY A 68 12.41 4.13 5.64
N ASN A 69 12.02 5.01 6.51
CA ASN A 69 12.99 5.70 7.32
C ASN A 69 12.90 5.46 8.77
N ASP A 70 12.29 4.38 9.17
CA ASP A 70 12.13 4.12 10.57
C ASP A 70 13.35 3.36 11.05
N PRO A 71 14.23 3.97 11.80
CA PRO A 71 15.41 3.24 12.24
C PRO A 71 15.08 2.18 13.25
N ASN A 72 13.95 2.28 13.89
CA ASN A 72 13.55 1.27 14.82
C ASN A 72 12.42 0.51 14.28
N PRO A 73 12.35 -0.77 14.50
CA PRO A 73 11.23 -1.54 14.00
C PRO A 73 9.97 -1.06 14.63
N PRO A 74 8.99 -0.85 13.87
CA PRO A 74 7.73 -0.39 14.42
C PRO A 74 7.09 -1.47 15.23
N ARG A 75 6.56 -1.08 16.27
CA ARG A 75 5.89 -1.95 17.07
C ARG A 75 4.48 -1.77 16.96
N ASP A 76 4.01 -0.83 16.24
CA ASP A 76 2.64 -0.61 16.14
C ASP A 76 1.97 -1.64 15.39
N ARG A 77 0.82 -1.95 15.76
CA ARG A 77 0.08 -2.91 15.12
C ARG A 77 -1.16 -2.33 14.76
N LYS A 78 -1.25 -1.54 13.78
CA LYS A 78 -2.47 -0.94 13.35
C LYS A 78 -3.41 -1.92 12.72
N TYR A 79 -2.94 -3.04 12.33
CA TYR A 79 -3.79 -4.00 11.64
C TYR A 79 -3.82 -5.32 12.35
#